data_36cc35472ddd97f58ef7e4a211eea4b6
#
_entry.id   36cc35472ddd97f58ef7e4a211eea4b6
#
_cell.length_a   1.000
_cell.length_b   1.000
_cell.length_c   1.000
_cell.angle_alpha   90.00
_cell.angle_beta   90.00
_cell.angle_gamma   90.00
#
_symmetry.space_group_name_H-M   'P 1'
#
loop_
_entity.id
_entity.type
_entity.pdbx_description
1 polymer ?
#
loop_
_entity_poly.entity_id
_entity_poly.type
_entity_poly.pdbx_seq_one_letter_code
_entity_poly.pdbx_strand_id
1 'polypeptide(L)'
;MKNLRLCLLSAVAIMAALTLSSCNNKEQMKDSPAAGTPRAIIHTNYGDMTVEFWPDVAPRTVDNFIKLSREKFYDGSAFHRVIKGFMIQGGCPNSKVGARGAPGTGGPGYMVKGEFNNRAHVKGVLSMARASDPDSAGSQFFVCHGDASFLNNKYTAFGKLVSGEEVLNKIANIRCVGMEGSTPTERVEITSIELVEAK
;
A
#
# COMPACT_ATOMS: atom_id res chain seq x y z
N MET A 1 -14.24 -88.71 27.18
CA MET A 1 -15.72 -88.70 27.16
C MET A 1 -16.14 -87.35 26.63
N LYS A 2 -16.95 -87.42 25.55
CA LYS A 2 -17.96 -86.45 25.11
C LYS A 2 -17.43 -85.02 24.78
N ASN A 3 -17.27 -84.70 23.52
CA ASN A 3 -18.25 -84.11 22.57
C ASN A 3 -18.76 -82.72 22.99
N LEU A 4 -18.48 -81.70 22.23
CA LEU A 4 -19.49 -81.15 21.34
C LEU A 4 -18.95 -79.95 20.55
N ARG A 5 -18.89 -80.09 19.33
CA ARG A 5 -19.23 -79.23 18.21
C ARG A 5 -19.94 -77.92 18.57
N LEU A 6 -19.56 -76.74 17.96
CA LEU A 6 -20.33 -76.31 16.79
C LEU A 6 -20.04 -74.79 16.47
N CYS A 7 -19.94 -74.52 15.19
CA CYS A 7 -20.26 -73.32 14.41
C CYS A 7 -19.45 -72.02 14.63
N LEU A 8 -18.56 -71.74 13.72
CA LEU A 8 -18.82 -70.91 12.50
C LEU A 8 -19.75 -69.72 12.73
N LEU A 9 -19.19 -68.54 12.69
CA LEU A 9 -19.74 -67.50 11.84
C LEU A 9 -18.66 -66.40 11.61
N SER A 10 -18.36 -66.29 10.36
CA SER A 10 -17.51 -65.26 9.76
C SER A 10 -18.13 -63.88 9.97
N ALA A 11 -17.37 -62.94 10.52
CA ALA A 11 -17.67 -61.55 10.37
C ALA A 11 -16.41 -60.85 9.85
N VAL A 12 -16.37 -60.68 8.53
CA VAL A 12 -15.41 -59.82 7.83
C VAL A 12 -15.81 -58.39 8.15
N ALA A 13 -15.08 -57.79 9.10
CA ALA A 13 -15.17 -56.36 9.34
C ALA A 13 -14.27 -55.64 8.30
N ILE A 14 -14.90 -55.09 7.28
CA ILE A 14 -14.31 -54.17 6.33
C ILE A 14 -14.04 -52.87 7.09
N MET A 15 -12.81 -52.64 7.52
CA MET A 15 -12.36 -51.34 7.98
C MET A 15 -12.17 -50.42 6.75
N ALA A 16 -13.19 -49.63 6.46
CA ALA A 16 -13.05 -48.52 5.55
C ALA A 16 -12.19 -47.44 6.21
N ALA A 17 -10.92 -47.37 5.78
CA ALA A 17 -10.04 -46.27 6.12
C ALA A 17 -10.56 -45.00 5.42
N LEU A 18 -11.27 -44.17 6.16
CA LEU A 18 -11.57 -42.78 5.78
C LEU A 18 -10.28 -41.98 5.88
N THR A 19 -9.55 -41.86 4.77
CA THR A 19 -8.52 -40.88 4.60
C THR A 19 -9.17 -39.49 4.54
N LEU A 20 -9.19 -38.79 5.65
CA LEU A 20 -9.45 -37.35 5.69
C LEU A 20 -8.32 -36.63 4.95
N SER A 21 -8.53 -36.42 3.66
CA SER A 21 -7.71 -35.50 2.87
C SER A 21 -8.05 -34.09 3.34
N SER A 22 -7.29 -33.57 4.30
CA SER A 22 -7.32 -32.17 4.71
C SER A 22 -6.76 -31.35 3.57
N CYS A 23 -7.61 -30.96 2.63
CA CYS A 23 -7.31 -29.92 1.67
C CYS A 23 -7.16 -28.61 2.45
N ASN A 24 -5.91 -28.27 2.78
CA ASN A 24 -5.54 -26.96 3.31
C ASN A 24 -5.65 -25.96 2.16
N ASN A 25 -6.90 -25.58 1.84
CA ASN A 25 -7.21 -24.50 0.92
C ASN A 25 -6.86 -23.20 1.65
N LYS A 26 -5.60 -22.76 1.55
CA LYS A 26 -5.29 -21.35 1.72
C LYS A 26 -6.00 -20.64 0.58
N GLU A 27 -7.26 -20.27 0.81
CA GLU A 27 -7.90 -19.25 0.00
C GLU A 27 -7.03 -18.01 0.05
N GLN A 28 -6.26 -17.81 -1.02
CA GLN A 28 -5.78 -16.49 -1.38
C GLN A 28 -7.03 -15.63 -1.52
N MET A 29 -7.32 -14.82 -0.50
CA MET A 29 -8.28 -13.74 -0.61
C MET A 29 -7.82 -12.87 -1.78
N LYS A 30 -8.37 -13.14 -2.98
CA LYS A 30 -8.36 -12.17 -4.06
C LYS A 30 -9.15 -10.99 -3.53
N ASP A 31 -8.44 -9.92 -3.15
CA ASP A 31 -9.03 -8.60 -2.92
C ASP A 31 -9.65 -8.12 -4.24
N SER A 32 -10.86 -8.60 -4.53
CA SER A 32 -11.69 -7.97 -5.56
C SER A 32 -12.13 -6.63 -4.98
N PRO A 33 -11.88 -5.51 -5.70
CA PRO A 33 -12.29 -4.20 -5.22
C PRO A 33 -13.80 -4.20 -4.96
N ALA A 34 -14.19 -3.73 -3.78
CA ALA A 34 -15.61 -3.48 -3.50
C ALA A 34 -16.11 -2.45 -4.53
N ALA A 35 -17.25 -2.72 -5.17
CA ALA A 35 -17.89 -1.78 -6.07
C ALA A 35 -18.09 -0.45 -5.32
N GLY A 36 -17.53 0.65 -5.86
CA GLY A 36 -17.63 1.96 -5.22
C GLY A 36 -16.40 2.44 -4.45
N THR A 37 -15.30 1.67 -4.40
CA THR A 37 -14.07 2.15 -3.73
C THR A 37 -13.39 3.25 -4.54
N PRO A 38 -13.12 4.44 -3.96
CA PRO A 38 -12.49 5.53 -4.69
C PRO A 38 -11.05 5.18 -5.07
N ARG A 39 -10.66 5.60 -6.28
CA ARG A 39 -9.35 5.34 -6.87
C ARG A 39 -8.73 6.58 -7.46
N ALA A 40 -7.44 6.55 -7.67
CA ALA A 40 -6.73 7.56 -8.44
C ALA A 40 -5.63 6.93 -9.29
N ILE A 41 -5.27 7.63 -10.38
CA ILE A 41 -4.10 7.33 -11.19
C ILE A 41 -3.06 8.42 -10.91
N ILE A 42 -1.92 8.03 -10.38
CA ILE A 42 -0.76 8.90 -10.21
C ILE A 42 0.05 8.80 -11.50
N HIS A 43 -0.05 9.83 -12.35
CA HIS A 43 0.74 9.93 -13.57
C HIS A 43 2.14 10.44 -13.25
N THR A 44 3.15 9.75 -13.75
CA THR A 44 4.55 10.15 -13.59
C THR A 44 5.27 10.13 -14.91
N ASN A 45 6.43 10.78 -15.00
CA ASN A 45 7.30 10.67 -16.16
C ASN A 45 7.95 9.28 -16.33
N TYR A 46 7.68 8.33 -15.41
CA TYR A 46 8.09 6.91 -15.48
C TYR A 46 6.94 5.96 -15.83
N GLY A 47 5.70 6.46 -15.89
CA GLY A 47 4.46 5.71 -16.14
C GLY A 47 3.43 5.95 -15.04
N ASP A 48 2.35 5.20 -15.10
CA ASP A 48 1.18 5.37 -14.28
C ASP A 48 1.13 4.35 -13.13
N MET A 49 0.66 4.82 -11.96
CA MET A 49 0.39 3.99 -10.79
C MET A 49 -1.06 4.18 -10.37
N THR A 50 -1.89 3.12 -10.46
CA THR A 50 -3.29 3.19 -10.00
C THR A 50 -3.38 2.77 -8.55
N VAL A 51 -4.01 3.60 -7.74
CA VAL A 51 -4.19 3.38 -6.29
C VAL A 51 -5.66 3.26 -5.94
N GLU A 52 -5.95 2.41 -4.97
CA GLU A 52 -7.26 2.24 -4.35
C GLU A 52 -7.18 2.71 -2.91
N PHE A 53 -8.13 3.55 -2.49
CA PHE A 53 -8.13 4.14 -1.16
C PHE A 53 -8.90 3.31 -0.14
N TRP A 54 -8.62 3.55 1.13
CA TRP A 54 -9.25 2.89 2.29
C TRP A 54 -9.97 3.90 3.19
N PRO A 55 -11.12 4.45 2.76
CA PRO A 55 -11.89 5.40 3.55
C PRO A 55 -12.51 4.78 4.81
N ASP A 56 -12.59 3.45 4.88
CA ASP A 56 -13.05 2.71 6.05
C ASP A 56 -12.12 2.86 7.27
N VAL A 57 -10.83 3.04 7.05
CA VAL A 57 -9.82 3.14 8.11
C VAL A 57 -9.12 4.50 8.20
N ALA A 58 -9.18 5.31 7.14
CA ALA A 58 -8.52 6.62 7.08
C ALA A 58 -9.36 7.66 6.30
N PRO A 59 -10.62 7.92 6.70
CA PRO A 59 -11.53 8.75 5.91
C PRO A 59 -11.02 10.18 5.69
N ARG A 60 -10.51 10.84 6.73
CA ARG A 60 -10.00 12.23 6.62
C ARG A 60 -8.76 12.34 5.75
N THR A 61 -7.90 11.34 5.81
CA THR A 61 -6.69 11.28 4.99
C THR A 61 -7.04 11.07 3.52
N VAL A 62 -7.98 10.18 3.23
CA VAL A 62 -8.49 9.95 1.87
C VAL A 62 -9.15 11.21 1.33
N ASP A 63 -10.05 11.85 2.09
CA ASP A 63 -10.71 13.10 1.69
C ASP A 63 -9.70 14.21 1.41
N ASN A 64 -8.67 14.35 2.25
CA ASN A 64 -7.60 15.32 2.07
C ASN A 64 -6.80 15.05 0.77
N PHE A 65 -6.43 13.80 0.52
CA PHE A 65 -5.71 13.43 -0.69
C PHE A 65 -6.54 13.71 -1.94
N ILE A 66 -7.84 13.34 -1.94
CA ILE A 66 -8.77 13.61 -3.03
C ILE A 66 -8.94 15.11 -3.25
N LYS A 67 -9.14 15.89 -2.18
CA LYS A 67 -9.23 17.36 -2.25
C LYS A 67 -8.00 17.96 -2.93
N LEU A 68 -6.80 17.63 -2.44
CA LEU A 68 -5.54 18.16 -2.97
C LEU A 68 -5.32 17.72 -4.44
N SER A 69 -5.76 16.52 -4.81
CA SER A 69 -5.70 16.06 -6.21
C SER A 69 -6.61 16.86 -7.11
N ARG A 70 -7.87 17.15 -6.69
CA ARG A 70 -8.80 18.02 -7.43
C ARG A 70 -8.28 19.45 -7.61
N GLU A 71 -7.59 19.95 -6.60
CA GLU A 71 -6.96 21.27 -6.60
C GLU A 71 -5.64 21.31 -7.42
N LYS A 72 -5.23 20.18 -8.03
CA LYS A 72 -3.98 20.03 -8.77
C LYS A 72 -2.75 20.38 -7.93
N PHE A 73 -2.89 20.21 -6.62
CA PHE A 73 -1.82 20.52 -5.66
C PHE A 73 -0.56 19.69 -5.92
N TYR A 74 -0.72 18.46 -6.37
CA TYR A 74 0.39 17.53 -6.61
C TYR A 74 1.06 17.72 -7.97
N ASP A 75 0.40 18.37 -8.94
CA ASP A 75 0.88 18.51 -10.31
C ASP A 75 2.23 19.22 -10.35
N GLY A 76 3.20 18.62 -11.05
CA GLY A 76 4.57 19.12 -11.14
C GLY A 76 5.41 18.92 -9.87
N SER A 77 4.91 18.30 -8.83
CA SER A 77 5.72 17.87 -7.69
C SER A 77 6.54 16.62 -8.03
N ALA A 78 7.42 16.18 -7.14
CA ALA A 78 8.27 15.02 -7.40
C ALA A 78 8.30 14.04 -6.23
N PHE A 79 8.59 12.78 -6.54
CA PHE A 79 9.11 11.84 -5.57
C PHE A 79 10.54 12.24 -5.24
N HIS A 80 10.69 13.00 -4.17
CA HIS A 80 11.94 13.67 -3.79
C HIS A 80 12.82 12.82 -2.87
N ARG A 81 12.29 11.74 -2.31
CA ARG A 81 13.01 10.81 -1.46
C ARG A 81 12.67 9.37 -1.86
N VAL A 82 13.69 8.60 -2.22
CA VAL A 82 13.57 7.22 -2.70
C VAL A 82 14.55 6.35 -1.93
N ILE A 83 14.06 5.30 -1.30
CA ILE A 83 14.88 4.29 -0.62
C ILE A 83 14.46 2.92 -1.11
N LYS A 84 15.33 2.29 -1.91
CA LYS A 84 15.12 0.93 -2.43
C LYS A 84 14.89 -0.06 -1.29
N GLY A 85 13.88 -0.90 -1.42
CA GLY A 85 13.51 -1.87 -0.39
C GLY A 85 12.64 -1.28 0.74
N PHE A 86 12.44 0.04 0.76
CA PHE A 86 11.61 0.70 1.77
C PHE A 86 10.44 1.46 1.14
N MET A 87 10.66 2.63 0.52
CA MET A 87 9.56 3.46 -0.01
C MET A 87 10.04 4.50 -1.03
N ILE A 88 9.06 5.07 -1.77
CA ILE A 88 9.22 6.32 -2.53
C ILE A 88 8.29 7.37 -1.92
N GLN A 89 8.79 8.58 -1.62
CA GLN A 89 8.05 9.65 -0.95
C GLN A 89 7.92 10.89 -1.85
N GLY A 90 6.69 11.38 -1.97
CA GLY A 90 6.33 12.54 -2.77
C GLY A 90 5.32 13.46 -2.09
N GLY A 91 4.64 14.31 -2.88
CA GLY A 91 3.56 15.17 -2.41
C GLY A 91 4.01 16.45 -1.70
N CYS A 92 5.30 16.78 -1.74
CA CYS A 92 5.84 18.03 -1.19
C CYS A 92 5.75 19.16 -2.22
N PRO A 93 5.09 20.31 -1.96
CA PRO A 93 5.03 21.43 -2.89
C PRO A 93 6.42 22.04 -3.16
N ASN A 94 7.33 21.95 -2.20
CA ASN A 94 8.71 22.43 -2.37
C ASN A 94 9.56 21.54 -3.30
N SER A 95 9.01 20.42 -3.79
CA SER A 95 9.64 19.60 -4.82
C SER A 95 9.28 20.04 -6.25
N LYS A 96 8.41 21.05 -6.44
CA LYS A 96 8.08 21.62 -7.74
C LYS A 96 9.25 22.45 -8.30
N VAL A 97 9.35 22.50 -9.61
CA VAL A 97 10.34 23.36 -10.27
C VAL A 97 10.09 24.82 -9.89
N GLY A 98 11.15 25.55 -9.52
CA GLY A 98 11.05 26.95 -9.10
C GLY A 98 10.56 27.18 -7.67
N ALA A 99 10.27 26.16 -6.90
CA ALA A 99 9.93 26.31 -5.48
C ALA A 99 11.15 26.87 -4.71
N ARG A 100 10.87 27.71 -3.69
CA ARG A 100 11.93 28.34 -2.88
C ARG A 100 12.35 27.51 -1.67
N GLY A 101 11.50 26.58 -1.21
CA GLY A 101 11.78 25.73 -0.06
C GLY A 101 12.51 24.44 -0.44
N ALA A 102 13.14 23.80 0.54
CA ALA A 102 13.77 22.51 0.33
C ALA A 102 12.72 21.39 0.15
N PRO A 103 12.91 20.44 -0.80
CA PRO A 103 12.04 19.26 -0.90
C PRO A 103 11.95 18.53 0.44
N GLY A 104 10.75 18.08 0.78
CA GLY A 104 10.48 17.41 2.06
C GLY A 104 10.01 18.32 3.19
N THR A 105 10.14 19.67 3.05
CA THR A 105 9.78 20.62 4.11
C THR A 105 8.43 21.30 3.91
N GLY A 106 7.77 21.13 2.75
CA GLY A 106 6.51 21.79 2.41
C GLY A 106 5.28 20.96 2.72
N GLY A 107 4.14 21.63 2.80
CA GLY A 107 2.81 21.03 3.00
C GLY A 107 1.70 21.94 2.51
N PRO A 108 0.42 21.59 2.73
CA PRO A 108 -0.74 22.31 2.22
C PRO A 108 -1.11 23.55 3.02
N GLY A 109 -0.33 23.92 4.07
CA GLY A 109 -0.64 25.02 4.97
C GLY A 109 -1.51 24.63 6.18
N TYR A 110 -1.83 23.35 6.32
CA TYR A 110 -2.56 22.78 7.47
C TYR A 110 -2.09 21.34 7.73
N MET A 111 -2.54 20.78 8.83
CA MET A 111 -2.22 19.42 9.25
C MET A 111 -3.48 18.55 9.28
N VAL A 112 -3.30 17.25 9.05
CA VAL A 112 -4.33 16.22 9.13
C VAL A 112 -4.00 15.30 10.30
N LYS A 113 -4.95 15.14 11.22
CA LYS A 113 -4.80 14.26 12.37
C LYS A 113 -4.54 12.81 11.94
N GLY A 114 -3.61 12.15 12.61
CA GLY A 114 -3.26 10.77 12.34
C GLY A 114 -4.46 9.82 12.48
N GLU A 115 -4.59 8.89 11.53
CA GLU A 115 -5.61 7.83 11.51
C GLU A 115 -4.88 6.48 11.48
N PHE A 116 -4.12 6.20 12.55
CA PHE A 116 -3.33 4.97 12.63
C PHE A 116 -4.26 3.77 12.71
N ASN A 117 -3.95 2.76 11.90
CA ASN A 117 -4.79 1.58 11.74
C ASN A 117 -3.94 0.31 11.60
N ASN A 118 -4.60 -0.84 11.53
CA ASN A 118 -3.96 -2.16 11.48
C ASN A 118 -3.60 -2.64 10.07
N ARG A 119 -3.77 -1.80 9.03
CA ARG A 119 -3.33 -2.15 7.67
C ARG A 119 -1.82 -2.26 7.66
N ALA A 120 -1.30 -3.43 7.22
CA ALA A 120 0.12 -3.69 7.19
C ALA A 120 0.82 -2.83 6.12
N HIS A 121 1.95 -2.21 6.47
CA HIS A 121 2.81 -1.49 5.54
C HIS A 121 3.67 -2.48 4.75
N VAL A 122 3.06 -3.06 3.72
CA VAL A 122 3.72 -3.96 2.76
C VAL A 122 3.86 -3.27 1.42
N LYS A 123 4.60 -3.87 0.49
CA LYS A 123 4.80 -3.32 -0.85
C LYS A 123 3.49 -2.90 -1.52
N GLY A 124 3.49 -1.71 -2.10
CA GLY A 124 2.34 -1.08 -2.75
C GLY A 124 1.42 -0.29 -1.83
N VAL A 125 1.59 -0.34 -0.51
CA VAL A 125 0.74 0.42 0.43
C VAL A 125 1.11 1.90 0.40
N LEU A 126 0.06 2.76 0.32
CA LEU A 126 0.17 4.21 0.47
C LEU A 126 0.00 4.59 1.92
N SER A 127 0.89 5.44 2.41
CA SER A 127 0.84 5.95 3.78
C SER A 127 1.27 7.41 3.86
N MET A 128 0.79 8.14 4.86
CA MET A 128 1.14 9.55 5.06
C MET A 128 2.53 9.69 5.66
N ALA A 129 3.33 10.58 5.07
CA ALA A 129 4.54 11.07 5.73
C ALA A 129 4.16 12.12 6.78
N ARG A 130 4.95 12.19 7.86
CA ARG A 130 4.75 13.13 8.97
C ARG A 130 6.07 13.49 9.66
N ALA A 131 6.08 14.55 10.43
CA ALA A 131 7.16 14.90 11.34
C ALA A 131 7.07 14.07 12.64
N SER A 132 7.73 14.48 13.69
CA SER A 132 7.71 13.78 14.99
C SER A 132 6.32 13.78 15.64
N ASP A 133 5.56 14.86 15.48
CA ASP A 133 4.18 14.94 15.96
C ASP A 133 3.30 13.95 15.15
N PRO A 134 2.57 13.05 15.81
CA PRO A 134 1.64 12.13 15.17
C PRO A 134 0.58 12.80 14.29
N ASP A 135 0.17 14.01 14.62
CA ASP A 135 -0.87 14.78 13.95
C ASP A 135 -0.32 15.79 12.92
N SER A 136 0.94 15.66 12.51
CA SER A 136 1.64 16.59 11.59
C SER A 136 1.58 16.19 10.11
N ALA A 137 0.79 15.20 9.73
CA ALA A 137 0.60 14.85 8.32
C ALA A 137 -0.03 16.04 7.56
N GLY A 138 0.28 16.17 6.26
CA GLY A 138 -0.25 17.25 5.43
C GLY A 138 -0.56 16.77 4.01
N SER A 139 0.36 17.02 3.08
CA SER A 139 0.25 16.57 1.69
C SER A 139 1.24 15.46 1.32
N GLN A 140 2.30 15.28 2.10
CA GLN A 140 3.33 14.31 1.74
C GLN A 140 2.89 12.89 2.04
N PHE A 141 3.11 12.00 1.09
CA PHE A 141 2.80 10.59 1.18
C PHE A 141 3.95 9.74 0.65
N PHE A 142 3.93 8.46 0.98
CA PHE A 142 4.87 7.50 0.41
C PHE A 142 4.15 6.24 -0.06
N VAL A 143 4.76 5.56 -1.03
CA VAL A 143 4.37 4.23 -1.48
C VAL A 143 5.44 3.25 -1.04
N CYS A 144 5.07 2.24 -0.28
CA CYS A 144 5.99 1.21 0.19
C CYS A 144 6.54 0.41 -1.00
N HIS A 145 7.87 0.28 -1.08
CA HIS A 145 8.53 -0.59 -2.07
C HIS A 145 8.92 -1.96 -1.50
N GLY A 146 8.89 -2.12 -0.19
CA GLY A 146 9.18 -3.35 0.52
C GLY A 146 8.33 -3.51 1.77
N ASP A 147 8.70 -4.46 2.63
CA ASP A 147 8.12 -4.60 3.96
C ASP A 147 8.59 -3.46 4.87
N ALA A 148 7.63 -2.71 5.37
CA ALA A 148 7.82 -1.61 6.30
C ALA A 148 6.97 -1.81 7.57
N SER A 149 6.81 -3.04 8.02
CA SER A 149 5.97 -3.44 9.16
C SER A 149 6.27 -2.69 10.47
N PHE A 150 7.49 -2.16 10.63
CA PHE A 150 7.88 -1.30 11.75
C PHE A 150 7.09 0.03 11.82
N LEU A 151 6.36 0.41 10.73
CA LEU A 151 5.47 1.56 10.65
C LEU A 151 4.01 1.23 11.06
N ASN A 152 3.66 -0.04 11.21
CA ASN A 152 2.30 -0.47 11.55
C ASN A 152 1.83 0.20 12.85
N ASN A 153 0.58 0.67 12.84
CA ASN A 153 -0.05 1.41 13.96
C ASN A 153 0.67 2.72 14.37
N LYS A 154 1.65 3.19 13.58
CA LYS A 154 2.41 4.44 13.85
C LYS A 154 2.29 5.46 12.72
N TYR A 155 1.88 5.01 11.53
CA TYR A 155 1.64 5.81 10.35
C TYR A 155 0.26 5.50 9.78
N THR A 156 -0.34 6.47 9.09
CA THR A 156 -1.67 6.34 8.50
C THR A 156 -1.57 5.68 7.13
N ALA A 157 -1.77 4.38 7.06
CA ALA A 157 -1.98 3.68 5.80
C ALA A 157 -3.40 4.00 5.28
N PHE A 158 -3.52 4.48 4.03
CA PHE A 158 -4.80 4.98 3.52
C PHE A 158 -5.18 4.46 2.12
N GLY A 159 -4.36 3.57 1.55
CA GLY A 159 -4.63 2.96 0.26
C GLY A 159 -3.55 1.98 -0.17
N LYS A 160 -3.78 1.37 -1.33
CA LYS A 160 -2.81 0.46 -1.95
C LYS A 160 -2.73 0.64 -3.46
N LEU A 161 -1.59 0.32 -4.02
CA LEU A 161 -1.38 0.19 -5.45
C LEU A 161 -2.16 -1.04 -5.97
N VAL A 162 -2.95 -0.85 -7.03
CA VAL A 162 -3.69 -1.93 -7.72
C VAL A 162 -3.16 -2.20 -9.12
N SER A 163 -2.40 -1.25 -9.69
CA SER A 163 -1.58 -1.47 -10.90
C SER A 163 -0.41 -0.49 -10.94
N GLY A 164 0.61 -0.75 -11.77
CA GLY A 164 1.80 0.10 -11.90
C GLY A 164 2.93 -0.31 -10.94
N GLU A 165 2.95 -1.56 -10.45
CA GLU A 165 4.06 -2.04 -9.61
C GLU A 165 5.41 -1.98 -10.33
N GLU A 166 5.42 -2.17 -11.65
CA GLU A 166 6.61 -2.04 -12.48
C GLU A 166 7.14 -0.61 -12.51
N VAL A 167 6.24 0.41 -12.43
CA VAL A 167 6.60 1.82 -12.33
C VAL A 167 7.20 2.11 -10.94
N LEU A 168 6.58 1.62 -9.87
CA LEU A 168 7.12 1.69 -8.52
C LEU A 168 8.54 1.10 -8.46
N ASN A 169 8.73 -0.08 -9.07
CA ASN A 169 10.04 -0.74 -9.12
C ASN A 169 11.07 0.06 -9.94
N LYS A 170 10.67 0.64 -11.08
CA LYS A 170 11.57 1.51 -11.89
C LYS A 170 12.04 2.70 -11.05
N ILE A 171 11.13 3.41 -10.41
CA ILE A 171 11.44 4.58 -9.57
C ILE A 171 12.35 4.19 -8.41
N ALA A 172 12.04 3.11 -7.70
CA ALA A 172 12.82 2.65 -6.56
C ALA A 172 14.25 2.16 -6.91
N ASN A 173 14.51 1.87 -8.19
CA ASN A 173 15.83 1.47 -8.68
C ASN A 173 16.66 2.65 -9.26
N ILE A 174 16.13 3.87 -9.27
CA ILE A 174 16.89 5.06 -9.69
C ILE A 174 18.08 5.24 -8.73
N ARG A 175 19.22 5.61 -9.31
CA ARG A 175 20.38 5.97 -8.50
C ARG A 175 20.04 7.16 -7.60
N CYS A 176 20.36 7.05 -6.33
CA CYS A 176 20.16 8.11 -5.35
C CYS A 176 21.50 8.59 -4.78
N VAL A 177 21.52 9.87 -4.36
CA VAL A 177 22.67 10.57 -3.78
C VAL A 177 22.23 11.34 -2.53
N GLY A 178 23.12 12.17 -1.99
CA GLY A 178 22.86 12.97 -0.79
C GLY A 178 23.23 12.23 0.50
N MET A 179 23.02 12.89 1.65
CA MET A 179 23.49 12.45 2.96
C MET A 179 22.91 11.09 3.37
N GLU A 180 21.63 10.82 3.01
CA GLU A 180 20.96 9.53 3.27
C GLU A 180 21.00 8.58 2.06
N GLY A 181 21.63 8.99 0.92
CA GLY A 181 21.56 8.22 -0.32
C GLY A 181 20.14 8.07 -0.84
N SER A 182 19.26 9.04 -0.58
CA SER A 182 17.83 8.95 -0.85
C SER A 182 17.29 9.97 -1.85
N THR A 183 18.13 10.92 -2.30
CA THR A 183 17.75 11.90 -3.31
C THR A 183 17.98 11.32 -4.71
N PRO A 184 16.93 11.13 -5.53
CA PRO A 184 17.07 10.62 -6.89
C PRO A 184 17.98 11.53 -7.74
N THR A 185 18.88 10.94 -8.54
CA THR A 185 19.74 11.68 -9.48
C THR A 185 18.99 12.19 -10.70
N GLU A 186 17.80 11.65 -10.95
CA GLU A 186 16.88 12.04 -12.01
C GLU A 186 15.57 12.49 -11.39
N ARG A 187 14.93 13.50 -11.97
CA ARG A 187 13.66 14.00 -11.48
C ARG A 187 12.56 12.98 -11.73
N VAL A 188 11.91 12.51 -10.67
CA VAL A 188 10.74 11.66 -10.71
C VAL A 188 9.51 12.52 -10.50
N GLU A 189 8.94 13.04 -11.57
CA GLU A 189 7.85 13.98 -11.53
C GLU A 189 6.50 13.30 -11.42
N ILE A 190 5.63 13.80 -10.54
CA ILE A 190 4.20 13.55 -10.53
C ILE A 190 3.60 14.59 -11.48
N THR A 191 3.26 14.17 -12.70
CA THR A 191 2.75 15.08 -13.73
C THR A 191 1.32 15.51 -13.43
N SER A 192 0.50 14.60 -12.90
CA SER A 192 -0.86 14.86 -12.40
C SER A 192 -1.36 13.68 -11.56
N ILE A 193 -2.47 13.90 -10.84
CA ILE A 193 -3.24 12.84 -10.21
C ILE A 193 -4.68 12.90 -10.71
N GLU A 194 -5.11 11.86 -11.42
CA GLU A 194 -6.47 11.70 -11.93
C GLU A 194 -7.32 10.90 -10.94
N LEU A 195 -8.50 11.42 -10.58
CA LEU A 195 -9.45 10.70 -9.74
C LEU A 195 -10.36 9.85 -10.63
N VAL A 196 -10.45 8.57 -10.32
CA VAL A 196 -11.32 7.62 -11.02
C VAL A 196 -12.58 7.45 -10.20
N GLU A 197 -13.71 7.85 -10.75
CA GLU A 197 -15.01 7.68 -10.09
C GLU A 197 -15.33 6.19 -9.95
N ALA A 198 -15.84 5.84 -8.77
CA ALA A 198 -16.39 4.51 -8.53
C ALA A 198 -17.64 4.33 -9.41
N LYS A 199 -17.59 3.36 -10.30
CA LYS A 199 -18.75 2.96 -11.12
C LYS A 199 -19.70 2.07 -10.32
#